data_76b07f1bda62870a984d3c0dc0ded0bd
#
_entry.id   76b07f1bda62870a984d3c0dc0ded0bd
#
_cell.length_a   1.000
_cell.length_b   1.000
_cell.length_c   1.000
_cell.angle_alpha   90.00
_cell.angle_beta   90.00
_cell.angle_gamma   90.00
#
_symmetry.space_group_name_H-M   'P 1'
#
loop_
_entity.id
_entity.type
_entity.pdbx_description
1 polymer ?
#
loop_
_entity_poly.entity_id
_entity_poly.type
_entity_poly.pdbx_seq_one_letter_code
_entity_poly.pdbx_strand_id
1 'polypeptide(L)'
;MSRADDWLFGRWGPVEKQLINWAKDVLWPEGAFCCACGRVTDGSGLCAACRESLLYDGSFWAWERSDPAPDLPAWSLRPHDGVPRQLILRLKYGAEARAARLLSELLLPLPEDVSFPPDTVVTWVAMPESRRRDRAIDHGRLLAENFAEKLGLPCRSLLVRRDRHEKRQATLGARQRAANLEGAFRPRERITFPVLIIDDVRTTGTTLCRCADALRAGGAEQIFALTVTARK
;
A
#
# COMPACT_ATOMS: atom_id res chain seq x y z
N MET A 1 -16.88 0.95 -2.03
CA MET A 1 -18.30 1.14 -2.38
C MET A 1 -19.01 1.64 -1.13
N SER A 2 -19.62 2.83 -1.20
CA SER A 2 -20.37 3.38 -0.08
C SER A 2 -21.76 2.72 -0.02
N ARG A 3 -22.46 2.81 1.15
CA ARG A 3 -23.85 2.33 1.30
C ARG A 3 -24.81 2.88 0.22
N ALA A 4 -24.43 3.97 -0.47
CA ALA A 4 -25.19 4.54 -1.57
C ALA A 4 -25.13 3.67 -2.84
N ASP A 5 -24.01 2.99 -3.09
CA ASP A 5 -23.85 2.14 -4.26
C ASP A 5 -24.70 0.86 -4.18
N ASP A 6 -24.84 0.27 -2.98
CA ASP A 6 -25.71 -0.91 -2.76
C ASP A 6 -27.19 -0.59 -2.96
N TRP A 7 -27.61 0.65 -2.65
CA TRP A 7 -29.00 1.08 -2.83
C TRP A 7 -29.37 1.31 -4.30
N LEU A 8 -28.42 1.79 -5.10
CA LEU A 8 -28.61 2.03 -6.54
C LEU A 8 -28.42 0.76 -7.38
N PHE A 9 -27.55 -0.17 -7.01
CA PHE A 9 -27.14 -1.30 -7.86
C PHE A 9 -27.69 -2.67 -7.43
N GLY A 10 -28.24 -2.81 -6.22
CA GLY A 10 -28.76 -4.08 -5.68
C GLY A 10 -29.96 -4.67 -6.43
N ARG A 11 -30.64 -3.89 -7.27
CA ARG A 11 -31.83 -4.28 -8.06
C ARG A 11 -31.58 -4.55 -9.53
N TRP A 12 -30.32 -4.37 -10.02
CA TRP A 12 -30.01 -4.43 -11.46
C TRP A 12 -29.53 -5.83 -11.88
N GLY A 13 -30.04 -6.30 -13.01
CA GLY A 13 -29.62 -7.56 -13.60
C GLY A 13 -28.21 -7.51 -14.21
N PRO A 14 -27.66 -8.67 -14.64
CA PRO A 14 -26.31 -8.73 -15.22
C PRO A 14 -26.11 -7.81 -16.44
N VAL A 15 -27.13 -7.70 -17.31
CA VAL A 15 -27.09 -6.89 -18.54
C VAL A 15 -27.09 -5.39 -18.20
N GLU A 16 -27.90 -4.97 -17.23
CA GLU A 16 -27.96 -3.59 -16.78
C GLU A 16 -26.65 -3.16 -16.10
N LYS A 17 -26.04 -4.04 -15.33
CA LYS A 17 -24.70 -3.80 -14.75
C LYS A 17 -23.63 -3.65 -15.83
N GLN A 18 -23.71 -4.44 -16.91
CA GLN A 18 -22.81 -4.30 -18.07
C GLN A 18 -23.00 -2.98 -18.78
N LEU A 19 -24.25 -2.55 -19.02
CA LEU A 19 -24.57 -1.26 -19.65
C LEU A 19 -24.10 -0.08 -18.81
N ILE A 20 -24.27 -0.14 -17.49
CA ILE A 20 -23.81 0.91 -16.58
C ILE A 20 -22.27 0.98 -16.55
N ASN A 21 -21.59 -0.17 -16.54
CA ASN A 21 -20.12 -0.20 -16.61
C ASN A 21 -19.64 0.35 -17.96
N TRP A 22 -20.25 -0.08 -19.08
CA TRP A 22 -19.94 0.47 -20.39
C TRP A 22 -20.18 2.00 -20.45
N ALA A 23 -21.30 2.47 -19.91
CA ALA A 23 -21.59 3.90 -19.85
C ALA A 23 -20.58 4.67 -18.98
N LYS A 24 -20.15 4.07 -17.86
CA LYS A 24 -19.07 4.62 -17.03
C LYS A 24 -17.76 4.69 -17.80
N ASP A 25 -17.38 3.63 -18.51
CA ASP A 25 -16.14 3.59 -19.29
C ASP A 25 -16.14 4.58 -20.44
N VAL A 26 -17.31 4.85 -21.04
CA VAL A 26 -17.47 5.84 -22.13
C VAL A 26 -17.54 7.27 -21.61
N LEU A 27 -18.30 7.51 -20.53
CA LEU A 27 -18.51 8.86 -19.99
C LEU A 27 -17.37 9.29 -19.03
N TRP A 28 -16.72 8.32 -18.38
CA TRP A 28 -15.59 8.50 -17.49
C TRP A 28 -14.48 7.50 -17.83
N PRO A 29 -13.81 7.67 -19.00
CA PRO A 29 -12.73 6.76 -19.38
C PRO A 29 -11.66 6.74 -18.29
N GLU A 30 -11.08 5.57 -18.14
CA GLU A 30 -10.00 5.39 -17.18
C GLU A 30 -8.88 6.40 -17.47
N GLY A 31 -8.57 7.24 -16.50
CA GLY A 31 -7.59 8.30 -16.67
C GLY A 31 -8.15 9.69 -16.98
N ALA A 32 -9.40 9.83 -17.30
CA ALA A 32 -9.99 11.16 -17.59
C ALA A 32 -9.86 12.12 -16.40
N PHE A 33 -9.79 11.59 -15.19
CA PHE A 33 -9.66 12.40 -13.98
C PHE A 33 -8.37 12.10 -13.22
N CYS A 34 -7.77 13.16 -12.70
CA CYS A 34 -6.60 13.08 -11.86
C CYS A 34 -6.89 12.29 -10.58
N CYS A 35 -6.15 11.20 -10.38
CA CYS A 35 -6.27 10.31 -9.23
C CYS A 35 -5.99 11.00 -7.90
N ALA A 36 -5.24 12.12 -7.90
CA ALA A 36 -4.97 12.90 -6.70
C ALA A 36 -6.05 13.97 -6.45
N CYS A 37 -6.28 14.90 -7.38
CA CYS A 37 -7.11 16.09 -7.13
C CYS A 37 -8.48 16.08 -7.85
N GLY A 38 -8.76 15.08 -8.69
CA GLY A 38 -10.03 14.95 -9.41
C GLY A 38 -10.20 15.86 -10.64
N ARG A 39 -9.22 16.69 -11.01
CA ARG A 39 -9.27 17.50 -12.24
C ARG A 39 -9.21 16.61 -13.47
N VAL A 40 -9.81 17.09 -14.58
CA VAL A 40 -9.70 16.42 -15.89
C VAL A 40 -8.23 16.32 -16.31
N THR A 41 -7.85 15.20 -16.89
CA THR A 41 -6.51 14.91 -17.42
C THR A 41 -6.59 14.43 -18.86
N ASP A 42 -5.45 14.29 -19.50
CA ASP A 42 -5.24 13.73 -20.84
C ASP A 42 -5.26 12.19 -20.89
N GLY A 43 -5.78 11.53 -19.86
CA GLY A 43 -5.71 10.07 -19.73
C GLY A 43 -4.51 9.56 -18.93
N SER A 44 -3.55 10.42 -18.56
CA SER A 44 -2.34 10.03 -17.83
C SER A 44 -2.60 9.64 -16.37
N GLY A 45 -3.78 9.96 -15.83
CA GLY A 45 -4.19 9.67 -14.47
C GLY A 45 -3.68 10.64 -13.41
N LEU A 46 -2.78 11.53 -13.76
CA LEU A 46 -2.39 12.70 -12.97
C LEU A 46 -2.37 13.93 -13.85
N CYS A 47 -3.01 15.02 -13.42
CA CYS A 47 -2.89 16.29 -14.10
C CYS A 47 -1.46 16.86 -13.97
N ALA A 48 -1.09 17.75 -14.89
CA ALA A 48 0.24 18.35 -14.93
C ALA A 48 0.65 18.94 -13.56
N ALA A 49 -0.23 19.71 -12.91
CA ALA A 49 0.06 20.30 -11.60
C ALA A 49 0.35 19.28 -10.49
N CYS A 50 -0.39 18.15 -10.45
CA CYS A 50 -0.12 17.09 -9.48
C CYS A 50 1.17 16.33 -9.81
N ARG A 51 1.47 16.13 -11.09
CA ARG A 51 2.71 15.53 -11.54
C ARG A 51 3.90 16.44 -11.22
N GLU A 52 3.79 17.71 -11.51
CA GLU A 52 4.80 18.72 -11.19
C GLU A 52 5.03 18.84 -9.69
N SER A 53 3.97 18.88 -8.88
CA SER A 53 4.07 18.87 -7.41
C SER A 53 4.79 17.64 -6.87
N LEU A 54 4.70 16.50 -7.56
CA LEU A 54 5.48 15.31 -7.24
C LEU A 54 6.96 15.47 -7.61
N LEU A 55 7.28 16.20 -8.66
CA LEU A 55 8.64 16.38 -9.18
C LEU A 55 9.37 17.58 -8.55
N TYR A 56 8.64 18.63 -8.14
CA TYR A 56 9.18 19.97 -7.86
C TYR A 56 8.95 20.51 -6.45
N ASP A 57 8.73 19.70 -5.45
CA ASP A 57 8.63 20.26 -4.09
C ASP A 57 9.99 20.67 -3.47
N GLY A 58 11.02 20.87 -4.32
CA GLY A 58 12.36 21.34 -3.93
C GLY A 58 13.21 20.30 -3.21
N SER A 59 12.67 19.19 -2.86
CA SER A 59 13.40 18.03 -2.39
C SER A 59 13.51 17.02 -3.52
N PHE A 60 14.69 16.77 -4.01
CA PHE A 60 14.98 15.61 -4.84
C PHE A 60 14.27 14.41 -4.21
N TRP A 61 13.67 13.55 -5.05
CA TRP A 61 13.14 12.26 -4.67
C TRP A 61 14.24 11.45 -3.97
N ALA A 62 14.36 11.63 -2.68
CA ALA A 62 15.31 10.89 -1.89
C ALA A 62 14.51 9.94 -0.99
N TRP A 63 14.70 8.67 -1.21
CA TRP A 63 14.34 7.68 -0.23
C TRP A 63 15.06 8.01 1.08
N GLU A 64 14.31 8.35 2.11
CA GLU A 64 14.88 8.59 3.44
C GLU A 64 15.03 7.25 4.15
N ARG A 65 16.26 6.86 4.45
CA ARG A 65 16.51 5.71 5.33
C ARG A 65 16.13 6.07 6.76
N SER A 66 15.28 5.27 7.35
CA SER A 66 14.85 5.46 8.73
C SER A 66 14.43 4.11 9.34
N ASP A 67 15.44 3.41 9.82
CA ASP A 67 15.28 2.05 10.32
C ASP A 67 14.42 2.05 11.59
N PRO A 68 13.28 1.33 11.61
CA PRO A 68 12.42 1.27 12.79
C PRO A 68 12.99 0.35 13.88
N ALA A 69 14.00 -0.45 13.54
CA ALA A 69 14.82 -1.25 14.43
C ALA A 69 16.24 -1.38 13.85
N PRO A 70 17.28 -1.59 14.66
CA PRO A 70 18.67 -1.66 14.20
C PRO A 70 18.93 -2.72 13.12
N ASP A 71 18.14 -3.77 13.11
CA ASP A 71 18.24 -4.93 12.22
C ASP A 71 17.16 -4.97 11.13
N LEU A 72 16.44 -3.85 10.93
CA LEU A 72 15.42 -3.70 9.89
C LEU A 72 15.70 -2.45 9.05
N PRO A 73 16.57 -2.55 8.03
CA PRO A 73 16.76 -1.48 7.06
C PRO A 73 15.44 -1.10 6.42
N ALA A 74 15.06 0.18 6.51
CA ALA A 74 13.79 0.65 5.99
C ALA A 74 13.94 2.02 5.32
N TRP A 75 13.27 2.18 4.21
CA TRP A 75 13.24 3.41 3.45
C TRP A 75 11.82 3.90 3.25
N SER A 76 11.66 5.21 3.24
CA SER A 76 10.41 5.88 2.92
C SER A 76 10.68 6.92 1.85
N LEU A 77 9.83 6.96 0.83
CA LEU A 77 10.03 7.86 -0.27
C LEU A 77 9.82 9.32 0.14
N ARG A 78 8.72 9.60 0.84
CA ARG A 78 8.29 10.98 1.08
C ARG A 78 7.63 11.19 2.44
N PRO A 79 7.54 12.47 2.90
CA PRO A 79 6.60 12.87 3.95
C PRO A 79 5.16 12.48 3.58
N HIS A 80 4.34 12.18 4.60
CA HIS A 80 2.94 11.82 4.41
C HIS A 80 2.05 13.05 4.20
N ASP A 81 2.26 13.76 3.10
CA ASP A 81 1.53 14.97 2.72
C ASP A 81 1.27 15.03 1.21
N GLY A 82 0.72 16.14 0.73
CA GLY A 82 0.54 16.44 -0.69
C GLY A 82 -0.10 15.33 -1.53
N VAL A 83 0.41 15.18 -2.74
CA VAL A 83 -0.08 14.22 -3.74
C VAL A 83 0.12 12.75 -3.33
N PRO A 84 1.26 12.32 -2.78
CA PRO A 84 1.43 10.94 -2.32
C PRO A 84 0.38 10.53 -1.28
N ARG A 85 0.08 11.42 -0.32
CA ARG A 85 -0.98 11.18 0.66
C ARG A 85 -2.35 11.06 0.01
N GLN A 86 -2.67 11.91 -0.98
CA GLN A 86 -3.94 11.84 -1.70
C GLN A 86 -4.09 10.53 -2.46
N LEU A 87 -3.06 10.06 -3.16
CA LEU A 87 -3.05 8.78 -3.86
C LEU A 87 -3.25 7.60 -2.89
N ILE A 88 -2.57 7.62 -1.73
CA ILE A 88 -2.76 6.61 -0.68
C ILE A 88 -4.21 6.60 -0.16
N LEU A 89 -4.82 7.77 0.03
CA LEU A 89 -6.22 7.86 0.47
C LEU A 89 -7.18 7.33 -0.60
N ARG A 90 -6.95 7.61 -1.87
CA ARG A 90 -7.73 7.06 -2.99
C ARG A 90 -7.60 5.54 -3.06
N LEU A 91 -6.40 5.01 -2.91
CA LEU A 91 -6.17 3.58 -2.87
C LEU A 91 -6.89 2.91 -1.68
N LYS A 92 -6.85 3.52 -0.50
CA LYS A 92 -7.44 2.95 0.73
C LYS A 92 -8.96 3.04 0.79
N TYR A 93 -9.53 4.14 0.33
CA TYR A 93 -10.94 4.48 0.55
C TYR A 93 -11.72 4.68 -0.73
N GLY A 94 -11.06 5.00 -1.84
CA GLY A 94 -11.67 5.14 -3.16
C GLY A 94 -11.70 3.86 -3.97
N ALA A 95 -11.11 2.76 -3.46
CA ALA A 95 -10.93 1.50 -4.19
C ALA A 95 -10.28 1.68 -5.58
N GLU A 96 -9.42 2.70 -5.71
CA GLU A 96 -8.82 3.09 -6.98
C GLU A 96 -7.48 2.37 -7.17
N ALA A 97 -7.52 1.18 -7.79
CA ALA A 97 -6.35 0.32 -8.00
C ALA A 97 -5.22 1.03 -8.78
N ARG A 98 -5.59 1.96 -9.68
CA ARG A 98 -4.65 2.75 -10.46
C ARG A 98 -3.73 3.62 -9.59
N ALA A 99 -4.16 4.03 -8.41
CA ALA A 99 -3.30 4.75 -7.48
C ALA A 99 -2.07 3.92 -7.07
N ALA A 100 -2.19 2.60 -6.94
CA ALA A 100 -1.05 1.73 -6.65
C ALA A 100 -0.03 1.73 -7.79
N ARG A 101 -0.50 1.65 -9.05
CA ARG A 101 0.36 1.72 -10.24
C ARG A 101 1.08 3.08 -10.33
N LEU A 102 0.33 4.18 -10.19
CA LEU A 102 0.91 5.52 -10.20
C LEU A 102 1.96 5.70 -9.10
N LEU A 103 1.69 5.21 -7.90
CA LEU A 103 2.65 5.25 -6.81
C LEU A 103 3.92 4.44 -7.15
N SER A 104 3.82 3.24 -7.70
CA SER A 104 4.98 2.44 -8.07
C SER A 104 5.77 3.04 -9.23
N GLU A 105 5.10 3.63 -10.22
CA GLU A 105 5.74 4.31 -11.36
C GLU A 105 6.49 5.58 -10.94
N LEU A 106 5.94 6.31 -9.99
CA LEU A 106 6.52 7.57 -9.50
C LEU A 106 7.64 7.37 -8.48
N LEU A 107 7.68 6.19 -7.84
CA LEU A 107 8.62 5.88 -6.76
C LEU A 107 9.92 5.26 -7.24
N LEU A 108 10.03 4.91 -8.49
CA LEU A 108 11.23 4.29 -9.07
C LEU A 108 11.87 5.21 -10.11
N PRO A 109 13.19 5.21 -10.22
CA PRO A 109 14.15 4.26 -9.65
C PRO A 109 14.41 4.46 -8.16
N LEU A 110 14.87 3.39 -7.51
CA LEU A 110 15.43 3.46 -6.16
C LEU A 110 16.77 4.22 -6.18
N PRO A 111 17.21 4.80 -5.05
CA PRO A 111 18.56 5.32 -4.91
C PRO A 111 19.62 4.26 -5.27
N GLU A 112 20.76 4.69 -5.82
CA GLU A 112 21.83 3.79 -6.26
C GLU A 112 22.41 2.91 -5.14
N ASP A 113 22.35 3.40 -3.91
CA ASP A 113 22.81 2.69 -2.71
C ASP A 113 21.76 1.71 -2.14
N VAL A 114 20.55 1.66 -2.74
CA VAL A 114 19.48 0.73 -2.33
C VAL A 114 19.38 -0.40 -3.33
N SER A 115 19.85 -1.56 -2.95
CA SER A 115 19.74 -2.79 -3.73
C SER A 115 19.30 -3.95 -2.85
N PHE A 116 18.68 -4.95 -3.47
CA PHE A 116 18.22 -6.17 -2.81
C PHE A 116 18.86 -7.38 -3.47
N PRO A 117 19.15 -8.46 -2.71
CA PRO A 117 19.59 -9.72 -3.30
C PRO A 117 18.63 -10.20 -4.41
N PRO A 118 19.13 -10.86 -5.47
CA PRO A 118 18.29 -11.24 -6.62
C PRO A 118 17.15 -12.21 -6.30
N ASP A 119 17.30 -12.99 -5.23
CA ASP A 119 16.32 -13.96 -4.73
C ASP A 119 15.34 -13.36 -3.71
N THR A 120 15.36 -12.04 -3.53
CA THR A 120 14.44 -11.34 -2.62
C THR A 120 12.99 -11.51 -3.05
N VAL A 121 12.14 -11.88 -2.10
CA VAL A 121 10.70 -11.98 -2.29
C VAL A 121 9.99 -10.79 -1.67
N VAL A 122 9.18 -10.10 -2.48
CA VAL A 122 8.35 -8.99 -2.01
C VAL A 122 7.11 -9.54 -1.30
N THR A 123 6.78 -8.93 -0.18
CA THR A 123 5.54 -9.18 0.57
C THR A 123 4.93 -7.87 1.07
N TRP A 124 3.76 -7.94 1.68
CA TRP A 124 3.06 -6.77 2.21
C TRP A 124 2.57 -7.01 3.63
N VAL A 125 2.25 -5.93 4.33
CA VAL A 125 1.61 -5.99 5.65
C VAL A 125 0.21 -6.60 5.51
N ALA A 126 0.03 -7.81 6.03
CA ALA A 126 -1.23 -8.53 5.92
C ALA A 126 -2.38 -7.77 6.61
N MET A 127 -3.49 -7.63 5.91
CA MET A 127 -4.71 -7.04 6.44
C MET A 127 -5.50 -8.06 7.29
N PRO A 128 -6.16 -7.65 8.39
CA PRO A 128 -7.09 -8.52 9.12
C PRO A 128 -8.19 -9.04 8.21
N GLU A 129 -8.60 -10.30 8.41
CA GLU A 129 -9.67 -10.93 7.62
C GLU A 129 -10.98 -10.15 7.68
N SER A 130 -11.32 -9.62 8.86
CA SER A 130 -12.49 -8.75 9.07
C SER A 130 -12.48 -7.53 8.15
N ARG A 131 -11.34 -6.87 8.01
CA ARG A 131 -11.22 -5.71 7.12
C ARG A 131 -11.17 -6.08 5.64
N ARG A 132 -10.73 -7.30 5.32
CA ARG A 132 -10.68 -7.80 3.94
C ARG A 132 -12.07 -8.01 3.35
N ARG A 133 -13.06 -8.35 4.19
CA ARG A 133 -14.47 -8.47 3.78
C ARG A 133 -15.13 -7.11 3.55
N ASP A 134 -14.75 -6.10 4.32
CA ASP A 134 -15.31 -4.75 4.25
C ASP A 134 -14.69 -3.89 3.15
N ARG A 135 -13.51 -4.27 2.63
CA ARG A 135 -12.78 -3.53 1.60
C ARG A 135 -12.81 -4.27 0.28
N ALA A 136 -13.22 -3.54 -0.78
CA ALA A 136 -13.26 -4.08 -2.14
C ALA A 136 -11.86 -4.48 -2.65
N ILE A 137 -10.79 -3.89 -2.11
CA ILE A 137 -9.41 -4.04 -2.60
C ILE A 137 -8.44 -4.22 -1.43
N ASP A 138 -7.53 -5.19 -1.54
CA ASP A 138 -6.35 -5.30 -0.69
C ASP A 138 -5.27 -4.33 -1.21
N HIS A 139 -5.28 -3.11 -0.67
CA HIS A 139 -4.37 -2.03 -1.10
C HIS A 139 -2.90 -2.34 -0.86
N GLY A 140 -2.57 -3.05 0.23
CA GLY A 140 -1.20 -3.48 0.52
C GLY A 140 -0.69 -4.47 -0.51
N ARG A 141 -1.53 -5.45 -0.88
CA ARG A 141 -1.23 -6.41 -1.93
C ARG A 141 -0.99 -5.72 -3.28
N LEU A 142 -1.92 -4.87 -3.71
CA LEU A 142 -1.80 -4.18 -4.99
C LEU A 142 -0.53 -3.33 -5.07
N LEU A 143 -0.21 -2.62 -3.98
CA LEU A 143 1.00 -1.82 -3.92
C LEU A 143 2.24 -2.71 -4.04
N ALA A 144 2.32 -3.81 -3.29
CA ALA A 144 3.43 -4.74 -3.33
C ALA A 144 3.60 -5.41 -4.70
N GLU A 145 2.51 -5.84 -5.34
CA GLU A 145 2.54 -6.44 -6.68
C GLU A 145 3.08 -5.46 -7.72
N ASN A 146 2.63 -4.20 -7.71
CA ASN A 146 3.13 -3.17 -8.63
C ASN A 146 4.61 -2.83 -8.38
N PHE A 147 5.05 -2.75 -7.11
CA PHE A 147 6.46 -2.55 -6.79
C PHE A 147 7.32 -3.74 -7.23
N ALA A 148 6.89 -4.95 -6.94
CA ALA A 148 7.59 -6.18 -7.29
C ALA A 148 7.79 -6.30 -8.81
N GLU A 149 6.73 -6.02 -9.60
CA GLU A 149 6.80 -5.98 -11.06
C GLU A 149 7.88 -5.00 -11.55
N LYS A 150 7.90 -3.79 -11.01
CA LYS A 150 8.88 -2.76 -11.39
C LYS A 150 10.31 -3.09 -10.97
N LEU A 151 10.47 -3.81 -9.84
CA LEU A 151 11.78 -4.24 -9.35
C LEU A 151 12.25 -5.55 -9.99
N GLY A 152 11.41 -6.24 -10.77
CA GLY A 152 11.71 -7.56 -11.33
C GLY A 152 11.80 -8.66 -10.27
N LEU A 153 11.12 -8.50 -9.13
CA LEU A 153 11.16 -9.42 -8.00
C LEU A 153 9.85 -10.22 -7.87
N PRO A 154 9.89 -11.47 -7.38
CA PRO A 154 8.69 -12.23 -7.09
C PRO A 154 7.90 -11.63 -5.93
N CYS A 155 6.55 -11.64 -6.02
CA CYS A 155 5.67 -11.16 -4.97
C CYS A 155 4.80 -12.29 -4.42
N ARG A 156 4.83 -12.49 -3.09
CA ARG A 156 4.05 -13.54 -2.41
C ARG A 156 3.48 -13.09 -1.07
N SER A 157 2.34 -13.64 -0.69
CA SER A 157 1.76 -13.46 0.65
C SER A 157 2.48 -14.32 1.67
N LEU A 158 3.47 -13.77 2.36
CA LEU A 158 4.27 -14.48 3.36
C LEU A 158 3.70 -14.38 4.77
N LEU A 159 2.78 -13.44 5.02
CA LEU A 159 2.23 -13.16 6.34
C LEU A 159 0.72 -13.40 6.41
N VAL A 160 0.27 -13.87 7.55
CA VAL A 160 -1.15 -13.89 7.96
C VAL A 160 -1.30 -12.98 9.16
N ARG A 161 -2.31 -12.12 9.14
CA ARG A 161 -2.71 -11.35 10.32
C ARG A 161 -3.89 -12.04 10.99
N ARG A 162 -3.74 -12.33 12.30
CA ARG A 162 -4.83 -12.89 13.11
C ARG A 162 -5.88 -11.81 13.35
N ASP A 163 -7.14 -12.15 13.15
CA ASP A 163 -8.25 -11.39 13.69
C ASP A 163 -8.25 -11.61 15.21
N ARG A 164 -7.69 -10.66 15.96
CA ARG A 164 -8.07 -10.54 17.35
C ARG A 164 -9.44 -9.89 17.35
N HIS A 165 -10.39 -10.48 18.06
CA HIS A 165 -11.68 -9.84 18.38
C HIS A 165 -11.40 -8.57 19.19
N GLU A 166 -11.03 -7.51 18.51
CA GLU A 166 -10.96 -6.18 19.09
C GLU A 166 -12.40 -5.73 19.35
N LYS A 167 -12.83 -5.84 20.63
CA LYS A 167 -13.83 -4.90 21.10
C LYS A 167 -13.31 -3.51 20.74
N ARG A 168 -14.02 -2.84 19.84
CA ARG A 168 -13.74 -1.44 19.43
C ARG A 168 -13.75 -0.56 20.70
N GLN A 169 -12.60 -0.36 21.29
CA GLN A 169 -12.36 0.73 22.22
C GLN A 169 -11.60 1.81 21.45
N ALA A 170 -12.34 2.80 20.97
CA ALA A 170 -11.84 3.95 20.22
C ALA A 170 -10.87 4.86 21.01
N THR A 171 -10.48 4.47 22.22
CA THR A 171 -9.74 5.28 23.20
C THR A 171 -8.34 4.76 23.54
N LEU A 172 -7.80 3.79 22.80
CA LEU A 172 -6.51 3.20 23.15
C LEU A 172 -5.32 4.05 22.70
N GLY A 173 -4.47 4.45 23.64
CA GLY A 173 -3.23 5.19 23.42
C GLY A 173 -2.16 4.41 22.61
N ALA A 174 -1.07 5.08 22.18
CA ALA A 174 -0.01 4.52 21.34
C ALA A 174 0.64 3.26 21.94
N ARG A 175 0.85 3.19 23.26
CA ARG A 175 1.40 2.02 23.97
C ARG A 175 0.50 0.79 23.89
N GLN A 176 -0.80 0.95 23.97
CA GLN A 176 -1.76 -0.16 23.86
C GLN A 176 -1.92 -0.65 22.42
N ARG A 177 -1.73 0.22 21.42
CA ARG A 177 -1.65 -0.17 20.01
C ARG A 177 -0.42 -1.04 19.73
N ALA A 178 0.72 -0.74 20.35
CA ALA A 178 1.94 -1.55 20.22
C ALA A 178 1.78 -2.94 20.86
N ALA A 179 1.19 -3.04 22.07
CA ALA A 179 0.88 -4.31 22.73
C ALA A 179 -0.13 -5.17 21.96
N ASN A 180 -1.12 -4.53 21.29
CA ASN A 180 -2.11 -5.24 20.48
C ASN A 180 -1.55 -5.84 19.18
N LEU A 181 -0.33 -5.48 18.78
CA LEU A 181 0.35 -6.06 17.62
C LEU A 181 1.26 -7.25 17.97
N GLU A 182 1.51 -7.53 19.26
CA GLU A 182 2.31 -8.66 19.66
C GLU A 182 1.63 -9.98 19.27
N GLY A 183 2.31 -10.81 18.46
CA GLY A 183 1.74 -12.06 17.91
C GLY A 183 0.58 -11.85 16.92
N ALA A 184 0.38 -10.60 16.42
CA ALA A 184 -0.66 -10.31 15.44
C ALA A 184 -0.36 -10.91 14.06
N PHE A 185 0.91 -11.09 13.74
CA PHE A 185 1.35 -11.66 12.47
C PHE A 185 1.95 -13.06 12.66
N ARG A 186 1.80 -13.90 11.64
CA ARG A 186 2.43 -15.22 11.55
C ARG A 186 2.95 -15.46 10.14
N PRO A 187 4.06 -16.17 9.98
CA PRO A 187 4.52 -16.62 8.67
C PRO A 187 3.54 -17.67 8.12
N ARG A 188 3.39 -17.72 6.80
CA ARG A 188 2.58 -18.73 6.10
C ARG A 188 3.37 -19.99 5.82
N GLU A 189 4.68 -19.86 5.69
CA GLU A 189 5.60 -20.93 5.30
C GLU A 189 6.97 -20.72 5.96
N ARG A 190 7.86 -21.70 5.82
CA ARG A 190 9.27 -21.52 6.13
C ARG A 190 9.92 -20.60 5.09
N ILE A 191 10.73 -19.65 5.55
CA ILE A 191 11.34 -18.61 4.71
C ILE A 191 12.85 -18.78 4.77
N THR A 192 13.46 -19.03 3.61
CA THR A 192 14.92 -19.27 3.47
C THR A 192 15.56 -18.30 2.46
N PHE A 193 14.86 -17.22 2.14
CA PHE A 193 15.23 -16.20 1.17
C PHE A 193 15.06 -14.80 1.77
N PRO A 194 15.75 -13.79 1.23
CA PRO A 194 15.58 -12.40 1.63
C PRO A 194 14.15 -11.90 1.39
N VAL A 195 13.64 -11.03 2.25
CA VAL A 195 12.26 -10.53 2.18
C VAL A 195 12.23 -9.01 2.15
N LEU A 196 11.47 -8.44 1.22
CA LEU A 196 11.15 -7.02 1.17
C LEU A 196 9.70 -6.78 1.54
N ILE A 197 9.45 -6.07 2.65
CA ILE A 197 8.11 -5.69 3.10
C ILE A 197 7.73 -4.35 2.46
N ILE A 198 6.59 -4.31 1.76
CA ILE A 198 6.00 -3.07 1.24
C ILE A 198 4.84 -2.64 2.14
N ASP A 199 4.80 -1.34 2.49
CA ASP A 199 3.66 -0.71 3.17
C ASP A 199 3.42 0.69 2.60
N ASP A 200 2.25 1.26 2.84
CA ASP A 200 1.89 2.57 2.32
C ASP A 200 2.41 3.73 3.21
N VAL A 201 2.32 3.61 4.52
CA VAL A 201 2.66 4.68 5.46
C VAL A 201 3.39 4.16 6.68
N ARG A 202 4.62 4.59 6.87
CA ARG A 202 5.33 4.42 8.13
C ARG A 202 4.99 5.57 9.08
N THR A 203 4.57 5.22 10.27
CA THR A 203 4.48 6.15 11.42
C THR A 203 5.65 5.86 12.37
N THR A 204 5.44 5.07 13.39
CA THR A 204 6.48 4.61 14.31
C THR A 204 7.27 3.40 13.79
N GLY A 205 6.86 2.80 12.68
CA GLY A 205 7.44 1.54 12.19
C GLY A 205 7.07 0.28 12.98
N THR A 206 6.29 0.40 14.06
CA THR A 206 5.91 -0.75 14.91
C THR A 206 5.28 -1.89 14.10
N THR A 207 4.45 -1.59 13.09
CA THR A 207 3.85 -2.62 12.23
C THR A 207 4.91 -3.37 11.43
N LEU A 208 5.89 -2.66 10.86
CA LEU A 208 7.00 -3.25 10.12
C LEU A 208 7.86 -4.13 11.01
N CYS A 209 8.20 -3.68 12.24
CA CYS A 209 8.93 -4.51 13.22
C CYS A 209 8.17 -5.80 13.52
N ARG A 210 6.86 -5.75 13.77
CA ARG A 210 6.07 -6.95 14.05
C ARG A 210 5.94 -7.90 12.84
N CYS A 211 5.90 -7.37 11.64
CA CYS A 211 6.00 -8.18 10.42
C CYS A 211 7.37 -8.83 10.31
N ALA A 212 8.45 -8.09 10.56
CA ALA A 212 9.81 -8.61 10.55
C ALA A 212 10.02 -9.69 11.59
N ASP A 213 9.54 -9.50 12.84
CA ASP A 213 9.59 -10.51 13.91
C ASP A 213 8.92 -11.82 13.48
N ALA A 214 7.74 -11.71 12.84
CA ALA A 214 7.03 -12.88 12.32
C ALA A 214 7.78 -13.57 11.16
N LEU A 215 8.40 -12.81 10.26
CA LEU A 215 9.21 -13.37 9.17
C LEU A 215 10.47 -14.04 9.69
N ARG A 216 11.16 -13.47 10.69
CA ARG A 216 12.30 -14.10 11.36
C ARG A 216 11.90 -15.40 12.06
N ALA A 217 10.76 -15.41 12.75
CA ALA A 217 10.21 -16.63 13.34
C ALA A 217 9.89 -17.69 12.27
N GLY A 218 9.67 -17.30 11.02
CA GLY A 218 9.54 -18.18 9.86
C GLY A 218 10.87 -18.63 9.26
N GLY A 219 12.00 -18.05 9.69
CA GLY A 219 13.35 -18.39 9.21
C GLY A 219 13.99 -17.36 8.28
N ALA A 220 13.37 -16.20 8.05
CA ALA A 220 13.97 -15.14 7.24
C ALA A 220 15.18 -14.52 7.95
N GLU A 221 16.35 -14.54 7.32
CA GLU A 221 17.58 -13.97 7.85
C GLU A 221 17.79 -12.51 7.45
N GLN A 222 17.39 -12.16 6.22
CA GLN A 222 17.49 -10.80 5.67
C GLN A 222 16.11 -10.22 5.39
N ILE A 223 15.80 -9.09 6.02
CA ILE A 223 14.52 -8.43 5.88
C ILE A 223 14.74 -6.93 5.65
N PHE A 224 14.05 -6.40 4.66
CA PHE A 224 14.05 -5.00 4.27
C PHE A 224 12.62 -4.47 4.28
N ALA A 225 12.46 -3.14 4.34
CA ALA A 225 11.15 -2.51 4.22
C ALA A 225 11.20 -1.27 3.33
N LEU A 226 10.18 -1.11 2.49
CA LEU A 226 9.92 0.12 1.75
C LEU A 226 8.52 0.61 2.07
N THR A 227 8.38 1.92 2.31
CA THR A 227 7.08 2.57 2.48
C THR A 227 6.95 3.76 1.54
N VAL A 228 5.74 3.97 1.03
CA VAL A 228 5.48 5.10 0.14
C VAL A 228 5.73 6.41 0.87
N THR A 229 5.24 6.53 2.10
CA THR A 229 5.41 7.76 2.89
C THR A 229 5.76 7.47 4.34
N ALA A 230 6.40 8.47 4.98
CA ALA A 230 6.61 8.49 6.41
C ALA A 230 5.92 9.69 7.05
N ARG A 231 5.39 9.51 8.27
CA ARG A 231 5.00 10.61 9.16
C ARG A 231 6.18 10.91 10.09
N LYS A 232 6.54 12.17 10.13
CA LYS A 232 7.42 12.72 11.18
C LYS A 232 6.67 12.86 12.49
#